data_15f628c14f7f5492d51935c6b5391161
#
_entry.id   15f628c14f7f5492d51935c6b5391161
#
_cell.length_a   1.000
_cell.length_b   1.000
_cell.length_c   1.000
_cell.angle_alpha   90.00
_cell.angle_beta   90.00
_cell.angle_gamma   90.00
#
_symmetry.space_group_name_H-M   'P 1'
#
loop_
_entity.id
_entity.type
_entity.pdbx_description
1 polymer ?
#
loop_
_entity_poly.entity_id
_entity_poly.type
_entity_poly.pdbx_seq_one_letter_code
_entity_poly.pdbx_strand_id
1 'polypeptide(L)'
;MKKIGIIGAGISGLYISNIFKKNPTYQVSIFDKKNSLNLNEGYGVQLSVNSVKFLNEIGFNKLEKNEKFNPEKINFYSKKDQDKICELDIFKFNSNNCKYTTLKRSTLINFLKKDLNDLINTNYSVSRIEQEQEKIKLIFENKETYECDYLIISDGVFSKSRNLVSANQVQ
;
A
#
# COMPACT_ATOMS: atom_id res chain seq x y z
N MET A 1 -3.70 -18.34 16.90
CA MET A 1 -3.75 -17.11 16.08
C MET A 1 -2.56 -17.13 15.14
N LYS A 2 -2.75 -16.96 13.84
CA LYS A 2 -1.66 -16.95 12.85
C LYS A 2 -1.04 -15.56 12.75
N LYS A 3 0.29 -15.48 12.74
CA LYS A 3 1.03 -14.22 12.65
C LYS A 3 1.32 -13.89 11.18
N ILE A 4 1.04 -12.65 10.79
CA ILE A 4 1.34 -12.12 9.46
C ILE A 4 2.36 -10.99 9.60
N GLY A 5 3.54 -11.18 9.01
CA GLY A 5 4.53 -10.13 8.85
C GLY A 5 4.34 -9.41 7.52
N ILE A 6 4.34 -8.09 7.51
CA ILE A 6 4.21 -7.28 6.29
C ILE A 6 5.42 -6.35 6.20
N ILE A 7 6.20 -6.46 5.13
CA ILE A 7 7.34 -5.58 4.88
C ILE A 7 6.89 -4.45 3.96
N GLY A 8 7.00 -3.21 4.44
CA GLY A 8 6.63 -1.97 3.75
C GLY A 8 5.27 -1.43 4.18
N ALA A 9 5.28 -0.23 4.78
CA ALA A 9 4.10 0.55 5.15
C ALA A 9 3.69 1.55 4.04
N GLY A 10 3.79 1.11 2.78
CA GLY A 10 3.25 1.83 1.63
C GLY A 10 1.75 1.56 1.44
N ILE A 11 1.18 2.06 0.32
CA ILE A 11 -0.26 1.91 0.00
C ILE A 11 -0.68 0.44 0.05
N SER A 12 0.09 -0.46 -0.59
CA SER A 12 -0.25 -1.88 -0.66
C SER A 12 -0.18 -2.56 0.71
N GLY A 13 0.91 -2.32 1.47
CA GLY A 13 1.07 -2.92 2.80
C GLY A 13 0.02 -2.46 3.78
N LEU A 14 -0.28 -1.16 3.81
CA LEU A 14 -1.32 -0.62 4.67
C LEU A 14 -2.72 -1.10 4.26
N TYR A 15 -3.00 -1.21 2.95
CA TYR A 15 -4.28 -1.73 2.48
C TYR A 15 -4.50 -3.18 2.93
N ILE A 16 -3.54 -4.06 2.65
CA ILE A 16 -3.68 -5.47 3.00
C ILE A 16 -3.74 -5.70 4.52
N SER A 17 -3.05 -4.85 5.30
CA SER A 17 -3.12 -4.86 6.76
C SER A 17 -4.52 -4.57 7.28
N ASN A 18 -5.23 -3.60 6.66
CA ASN A 18 -6.63 -3.30 6.99
C ASN A 18 -7.56 -4.48 6.71
N ILE A 19 -7.27 -5.28 5.68
CA ILE A 19 -8.06 -6.47 5.36
C ILE A 19 -7.83 -7.55 6.42
N PHE A 20 -6.58 -7.88 6.72
CA PHE A 20 -6.26 -8.96 7.67
C PHE A 20 -6.63 -8.61 9.11
N LYS A 21 -6.48 -7.33 9.52
CA LYS A 21 -6.86 -6.89 10.87
C LYS A 21 -8.33 -7.15 11.21
N LYS A 22 -9.21 -7.18 10.21
CA LYS A 22 -10.64 -7.46 10.43
C LYS A 22 -10.92 -8.90 10.88
N ASN A 23 -9.99 -9.80 10.63
CA ASN A 23 -10.15 -11.21 11.00
C ASN A 23 -9.35 -11.52 12.27
N PRO A 24 -10.01 -11.85 13.40
CA PRO A 24 -9.35 -12.07 14.68
C PRO A 24 -8.46 -13.32 14.72
N THR A 25 -8.49 -14.14 13.68
CA THR A 25 -7.57 -15.29 13.58
C THR A 25 -6.15 -14.88 13.22
N TYR A 26 -5.95 -13.64 12.75
CA TYR A 26 -4.65 -13.11 12.35
C TYR A 26 -4.13 -12.04 13.32
N GLN A 27 -2.85 -12.12 13.62
CA GLN A 27 -2.08 -11.06 14.27
C GLN A 27 -1.17 -10.43 13.22
N VAL A 28 -1.39 -9.15 12.92
CA VAL A 28 -0.64 -8.41 11.88
C VAL A 28 0.44 -7.56 12.52
N SER A 29 1.65 -7.59 11.93
CA SER A 29 2.74 -6.66 12.25
C SER A 29 3.32 -6.12 10.95
N ILE A 30 3.51 -4.80 10.89
CA ILE A 30 4.00 -4.07 9.70
C ILE A 30 5.39 -3.53 10.02
N PHE A 31 6.35 -3.72 9.12
CA PHE A 31 7.74 -3.26 9.27
C PHE A 31 8.12 -2.35 8.12
N ASP A 32 8.58 -1.14 8.43
CA ASP A 32 9.08 -0.20 7.42
C ASP A 32 10.48 0.28 7.77
N LYS A 33 11.37 0.35 6.77
CA LYS A 33 12.75 0.80 6.94
C LYS A 33 12.88 2.29 7.25
N LYS A 34 11.86 3.09 6.94
CA LYS A 34 11.85 4.53 7.21
C LYS A 34 11.64 4.80 8.69
N ASN A 35 12.26 5.86 9.20
CA ASN A 35 12.07 6.32 10.59
C ASN A 35 10.67 6.84 10.84
N SER A 36 10.02 7.36 9.80
CA SER A 36 8.64 7.83 9.83
C SER A 36 8.01 7.62 8.45
N LEU A 37 6.71 7.44 8.42
CA LEU A 37 5.96 7.47 7.17
C LEU A 37 5.86 8.93 6.72
N ASN A 38 6.83 9.36 5.89
CA ASN A 38 6.90 10.74 5.43
C ASN A 38 5.69 11.06 4.54
N LEU A 39 4.80 11.91 5.05
CA LEU A 39 3.55 12.31 4.39
C LEU A 39 3.71 13.56 3.52
N ASN A 40 4.89 14.21 3.57
CA ASN A 40 5.13 15.47 2.89
C ASN A 40 5.48 15.32 1.40
N GLU A 41 5.60 14.10 0.88
CA GLU A 41 5.74 13.85 -0.55
C GLU A 41 4.42 14.15 -1.26
N GLY A 42 4.32 15.38 -1.76
CA GLY A 42 3.08 16.04 -2.18
C GLY A 42 2.59 15.74 -3.59
N TYR A 43 2.88 14.56 -4.18
CA TYR A 43 2.30 14.23 -5.49
C TYR A 43 0.88 13.64 -5.37
N GLY A 44 0.10 13.85 -6.43
CA GLY A 44 -1.24 13.26 -6.57
C GLY A 44 -1.17 11.80 -6.98
N VAL A 45 -2.14 11.04 -6.55
CA VAL A 45 -2.41 9.67 -7.03
C VAL A 45 -3.75 9.61 -7.72
N GLN A 46 -3.83 8.76 -8.72
CA GLN A 46 -5.05 8.49 -9.47
C GLN A 46 -5.50 7.06 -9.16
N LEU A 47 -6.73 6.92 -8.76
CA LEU A 47 -7.35 5.65 -8.42
C LEU A 47 -8.43 5.32 -9.45
N SER A 48 -8.26 4.21 -10.15
CA SER A 48 -9.29 3.67 -11.03
C SER A 48 -10.51 3.22 -10.21
N VAL A 49 -11.64 3.07 -10.85
CA VAL A 49 -12.88 2.56 -10.22
C VAL A 49 -12.67 1.22 -9.53
N ASN A 50 -11.82 0.35 -10.07
CA ASN A 50 -11.47 -0.93 -9.47
C ASN A 50 -10.74 -0.75 -8.13
N SER A 51 -9.76 0.16 -8.08
CA SER A 51 -9.04 0.47 -6.84
C SER A 51 -9.97 1.10 -5.80
N VAL A 52 -10.85 2.00 -6.22
CA VAL A 52 -11.85 2.62 -5.34
C VAL A 52 -12.83 1.59 -4.79
N LYS A 53 -13.23 0.60 -5.59
CA LYS A 53 -14.08 -0.51 -5.12
C LYS A 53 -13.46 -1.23 -3.92
N PHE A 54 -12.21 -1.64 -4.04
CA PHE A 54 -11.48 -2.30 -2.93
C PHE A 54 -11.29 -1.38 -1.73
N LEU A 55 -10.94 -0.12 -1.93
CA LEU A 55 -10.77 0.84 -0.85
C LEU A 55 -12.09 1.12 -0.10
N ASN A 56 -13.22 1.08 -0.79
CA ASN A 56 -14.54 1.23 -0.16
C ASN A 56 -14.85 0.10 0.83
N GLU A 57 -14.29 -1.09 0.66
CA GLU A 57 -14.43 -2.20 1.62
C GLU A 57 -13.83 -1.86 3.00
N ILE A 58 -12.89 -0.92 3.04
CA ILE A 58 -12.28 -0.42 4.27
C ILE A 58 -12.74 1.01 4.63
N GLY A 59 -13.80 1.51 3.97
CA GLY A 59 -14.44 2.76 4.35
C GLY A 59 -13.98 4.02 3.59
N PHE A 60 -13.29 3.90 2.45
CA PHE A 60 -12.80 5.02 1.66
C PHE A 60 -13.94 5.95 1.16
N ASN A 61 -15.13 5.43 0.97
CA ASN A 61 -16.32 6.22 0.62
C ASN A 61 -16.68 7.26 1.67
N LYS A 62 -16.26 7.08 2.93
CA LYS A 62 -16.47 8.02 4.05
C LYS A 62 -15.47 9.18 4.06
N LEU A 63 -14.43 9.15 3.20
CA LEU A 63 -13.46 10.24 3.08
C LEU A 63 -14.18 11.52 2.62
N GLU A 64 -13.85 12.66 3.22
CA GLU A 64 -14.50 13.95 2.97
C GLU A 64 -14.36 14.36 1.48
N LYS A 65 -15.37 15.08 0.99
CA LYS A 65 -15.42 15.50 -0.43
C LYS A 65 -14.28 16.45 -0.80
N ASN A 66 -13.82 17.26 0.13
CA ASN A 66 -12.71 18.21 -0.08
C ASN A 66 -11.32 17.55 -0.11
N GLU A 67 -11.22 16.30 0.31
CA GLU A 67 -9.97 15.52 0.31
C GLU A 67 -9.73 14.73 -0.99
N LYS A 68 -10.73 14.67 -1.87
CA LYS A 68 -10.69 13.91 -3.12
C LYS A 68 -11.42 14.63 -4.23
N PHE A 69 -11.00 14.37 -5.47
CA PHE A 69 -11.61 14.89 -6.67
C PHE A 69 -11.98 13.75 -7.62
N ASN A 70 -13.14 13.84 -8.24
CA ASN A 70 -13.61 12.84 -9.19
C ASN A 70 -13.68 13.47 -10.60
N PRO A 71 -12.62 13.36 -11.42
CA PRO A 71 -12.62 13.88 -12.78
C PRO A 71 -13.60 13.09 -13.66
N GLU A 72 -14.24 13.79 -14.59
CA GLU A 72 -15.12 13.18 -15.58
C GLU A 72 -14.36 12.76 -16.84
N LYS A 73 -13.26 13.43 -17.14
CA LYS A 73 -12.42 13.17 -18.32
C LYS A 73 -10.95 13.49 -18.08
N ILE A 74 -10.09 12.86 -18.89
CA ILE A 74 -8.66 13.16 -18.98
C ILE A 74 -8.38 13.62 -20.41
N ASN A 75 -7.76 14.78 -20.56
CA ASN A 75 -7.30 15.31 -21.84
C ASN A 75 -5.79 15.13 -21.94
N PHE A 76 -5.32 14.69 -23.10
CA PHE A 76 -3.91 14.58 -23.43
C PHE A 76 -3.57 15.61 -24.48
N TYR A 77 -2.48 16.34 -24.26
CA TYR A 77 -2.02 17.42 -25.14
C TYR A 77 -0.60 17.15 -25.61
N SER A 78 -0.31 17.53 -26.85
CA SER A 78 1.05 17.55 -27.37
C SER A 78 1.89 18.59 -26.63
N LYS A 79 3.12 18.23 -26.25
CA LYS A 79 4.05 19.20 -25.67
C LYS A 79 4.54 20.25 -26.67
N LYS A 80 4.57 19.90 -27.98
CA LYS A 80 5.17 20.72 -29.02
C LYS A 80 4.30 21.90 -29.41
N ASP A 81 3.03 21.64 -29.66
CA ASP A 81 2.07 22.59 -30.23
C ASP A 81 0.86 22.85 -29.34
N GLN A 82 0.81 22.15 -28.22
CA GLN A 82 -0.30 22.15 -27.25
C GLN A 82 -1.65 21.71 -27.82
N ASP A 83 -1.63 21.07 -28.98
CA ASP A 83 -2.82 20.50 -29.57
C ASP A 83 -3.33 19.31 -28.77
N LYS A 84 -4.64 19.18 -28.69
CA LYS A 84 -5.28 18.07 -28.01
C LYS A 84 -5.11 16.78 -28.82
N ILE A 85 -4.36 15.83 -28.27
CA ILE A 85 -4.12 14.52 -28.89
C ILE A 85 -5.36 13.64 -28.77
N CYS A 86 -5.89 13.50 -27.55
CA CYS A 86 -7.07 12.69 -27.30
C CYS A 86 -7.78 13.09 -25.99
N GLU A 87 -8.98 12.60 -25.84
CA GLU A 87 -9.79 12.70 -24.61
C GLU A 87 -10.22 11.31 -24.19
N LEU A 88 -10.05 11.01 -22.92
CA LEU A 88 -10.57 9.81 -22.31
C LEU A 88 -11.77 10.21 -21.43
N ASP A 89 -12.97 9.77 -21.82
CA ASP A 89 -14.19 9.92 -21.04
C ASP A 89 -14.20 8.89 -19.91
N ILE A 90 -13.82 9.35 -18.70
CA ILE A 90 -13.74 8.49 -17.52
C ILE A 90 -15.11 8.31 -16.87
N PHE A 91 -16.01 9.24 -17.10
CA PHE A 91 -17.36 9.20 -16.52
C PHE A 91 -18.07 7.88 -16.86
N LYS A 92 -17.84 7.33 -18.05
CA LYS A 92 -18.41 6.04 -18.50
C LYS A 92 -18.08 4.86 -17.61
N PHE A 93 -16.94 4.92 -16.91
CA PHE A 93 -16.49 3.83 -16.03
C PHE A 93 -16.98 4.01 -14.59
N ASN A 94 -17.55 5.18 -14.26
CA ASN A 94 -18.05 5.47 -12.93
C ASN A 94 -19.36 4.73 -12.65
N SER A 95 -19.52 4.31 -11.41
CA SER A 95 -20.80 3.84 -10.86
C SER A 95 -21.16 4.66 -9.62
N ASN A 96 -22.39 4.48 -9.12
CA ASN A 96 -22.89 5.26 -7.98
C ASN A 96 -21.95 5.27 -6.77
N ASN A 97 -21.27 4.15 -6.49
CA ASN A 97 -20.43 3.98 -5.32
C ASN A 97 -18.91 3.95 -5.63
N CYS A 98 -18.53 3.86 -6.89
CA CYS A 98 -17.14 3.77 -7.31
C CYS A 98 -16.87 4.75 -8.44
N LYS A 99 -16.19 5.85 -8.13
CA LYS A 99 -15.81 6.88 -9.10
C LYS A 99 -14.30 6.92 -9.23
N TYR A 100 -13.82 7.13 -10.44
CA TYR A 100 -12.42 7.47 -10.65
C TYR A 100 -12.06 8.65 -9.73
N THR A 101 -10.99 8.53 -8.99
CA THR A 101 -10.67 9.47 -7.92
C THR A 101 -9.22 9.90 -7.98
N THR A 102 -8.99 11.20 -7.86
CA THR A 102 -7.67 11.76 -7.64
C THR A 102 -7.60 12.39 -6.26
N LEU A 103 -6.47 12.22 -5.59
CA LEU A 103 -6.24 12.79 -4.26
C LEU A 103 -4.74 12.90 -4.00
N LYS A 104 -4.35 13.60 -2.95
CA LYS A 104 -2.96 13.62 -2.49
C LYS A 104 -2.58 12.23 -1.97
N ARG A 105 -1.36 11.78 -2.29
CA ARG A 105 -0.82 10.52 -1.76
C ARG A 105 -0.83 10.52 -0.23
N SER A 106 -0.51 11.64 0.38
CA SER A 106 -0.54 11.81 1.85
C SER A 106 -1.92 11.57 2.44
N THR A 107 -2.98 12.06 1.80
CA THR A 107 -4.37 11.80 2.22
C THR A 107 -4.69 10.30 2.18
N LEU A 108 -4.31 9.61 1.10
CA LEU A 108 -4.52 8.17 1.00
C LEU A 108 -3.76 7.39 2.08
N ILE A 109 -2.49 7.73 2.31
CA ILE A 109 -1.68 7.07 3.36
C ILE A 109 -2.28 7.34 4.75
N ASN A 110 -2.70 8.58 5.05
CA ASN A 110 -3.34 8.92 6.32
C ASN A 110 -4.62 8.12 6.54
N PHE A 111 -5.46 8.01 5.51
CA PHE A 111 -6.66 7.19 5.54
C PHE A 111 -6.31 5.72 5.84
N LEU A 112 -5.36 5.14 5.12
CA LEU A 112 -4.98 3.74 5.26
C LEU A 112 -4.35 3.40 6.62
N LYS A 113 -3.58 4.31 7.22
CA LYS A 113 -2.87 4.07 8.48
C LYS A 113 -3.70 4.36 9.73
N LYS A 114 -4.85 5.05 9.61
CA LYS A 114 -5.63 5.61 10.72
C LYS A 114 -5.79 4.63 11.89
N ASP A 115 -6.13 3.39 11.60
CA ASP A 115 -6.40 2.38 12.61
C ASP A 115 -5.26 1.33 12.73
N LEU A 116 -4.07 1.61 12.17
CA LEU A 116 -2.94 0.68 12.12
C LEU A 116 -1.70 1.17 12.88
N ASN A 117 -1.77 2.33 13.53
CA ASN A 117 -0.58 2.95 14.14
C ASN A 117 0.17 2.00 15.10
N ASP A 118 -0.55 1.25 15.92
CA ASP A 118 0.02 0.32 16.90
C ASP A 118 0.62 -0.95 16.25
N LEU A 119 0.38 -1.19 14.98
CA LEU A 119 0.88 -2.34 14.22
C LEU A 119 2.10 -1.99 13.38
N ILE A 120 2.43 -0.69 13.23
CA ILE A 120 3.50 -0.20 12.37
C ILE A 120 4.78 -0.02 13.19
N ASN A 121 5.80 -0.79 12.82
CA ASN A 121 7.15 -0.71 13.35
C ASN A 121 8.03 0.01 12.32
N THR A 122 8.47 1.22 12.64
CA THR A 122 9.37 2.02 11.81
C THR A 122 10.82 1.77 12.16
N ASN A 123 11.75 2.10 11.25
CA ASN A 123 13.19 1.84 11.40
C ASN A 123 13.54 0.33 11.44
N TYR A 124 12.74 -0.49 10.75
CA TYR A 124 12.96 -1.92 10.61
C TYR A 124 13.32 -2.27 9.15
N SER A 125 14.61 -2.21 8.84
CA SER A 125 15.15 -2.65 7.55
C SER A 125 15.47 -4.15 7.62
N VAL A 126 14.85 -4.95 6.75
CA VAL A 126 15.08 -6.39 6.71
C VAL A 126 16.44 -6.66 6.07
N SER A 127 17.32 -7.38 6.79
CA SER A 127 18.63 -7.81 6.31
C SER A 127 18.62 -9.26 5.79
N ARG A 128 17.79 -10.14 6.39
CA ARG A 128 17.70 -11.55 6.03
C ARG A 128 16.30 -12.10 6.29
N ILE A 129 15.91 -13.06 5.46
CA ILE A 129 14.66 -13.82 5.59
C ILE A 129 15.07 -15.31 5.62
N GLU A 130 14.70 -16.01 6.67
CA GLU A 130 14.93 -17.44 6.84
C GLU A 130 13.58 -18.15 6.89
N GLN A 131 13.48 -19.27 6.19
CA GLN A 131 12.32 -20.13 6.25
C GLN A 131 12.70 -21.42 6.97
N GLU A 132 12.09 -21.67 8.13
CA GLU A 132 12.32 -22.85 8.95
C GLU A 132 10.98 -23.60 9.09
N GLN A 133 10.86 -24.76 8.44
CA GLN A 133 9.66 -25.57 8.43
C GLN A 133 8.42 -24.74 8.01
N GLU A 134 7.51 -24.48 8.97
CA GLU A 134 6.28 -23.72 8.77
C GLU A 134 6.36 -22.25 9.21
N LYS A 135 7.54 -21.78 9.62
CA LYS A 135 7.76 -20.43 10.12
C LYS A 135 8.71 -19.66 9.23
N ILE A 136 8.50 -18.36 9.19
CA ILE A 136 9.36 -17.41 8.52
C ILE A 136 9.94 -16.49 9.58
N LYS A 137 11.27 -16.40 9.61
CA LYS A 137 12.01 -15.55 10.52
C LYS A 137 12.60 -14.38 9.75
N LEU A 138 12.22 -13.17 10.15
CA LEU A 138 12.80 -11.92 9.69
C LEU A 138 13.93 -11.53 10.62
N ILE A 139 15.07 -11.15 10.04
CA ILE A 139 16.20 -10.57 10.76
C ILE A 139 16.38 -9.16 10.25
N PHE A 140 16.41 -8.18 11.15
CA PHE A 140 16.54 -6.78 10.81
C PHE A 140 17.97 -6.27 10.99
N GLU A 141 18.31 -5.14 10.35
CA GLU A 141 19.64 -4.51 10.47
C GLU A 141 19.98 -4.11 11.90
N ASN A 142 18.96 -3.79 12.73
CA ASN A 142 19.11 -3.52 14.16
C ASN A 142 19.33 -4.78 15.02
N LYS A 143 19.48 -5.96 14.41
CA LYS A 143 19.65 -7.28 15.03
C LYS A 143 18.42 -7.85 15.73
N GLU A 144 17.31 -7.14 15.73
CA GLU A 144 16.03 -7.70 16.19
C GLU A 144 15.53 -8.76 15.22
N THR A 145 14.66 -9.65 15.71
CA THR A 145 14.06 -10.71 14.91
C THR A 145 12.55 -10.76 15.11
N TYR A 146 11.85 -11.23 14.09
CA TYR A 146 10.40 -11.45 14.16
C TYR A 146 10.04 -12.75 13.44
N GLU A 147 9.21 -13.58 14.09
CA GLU A 147 8.72 -14.83 13.50
C GLU A 147 7.24 -14.72 13.15
N CYS A 148 6.89 -15.18 11.93
CA CYS A 148 5.53 -15.20 11.43
C CYS A 148 5.20 -16.50 10.69
N ASP A 149 3.90 -16.75 10.53
CA ASP A 149 3.37 -17.86 9.74
C ASP A 149 3.30 -17.49 8.24
N TYR A 150 3.02 -16.22 7.95
CA TYR A 150 2.93 -15.69 6.59
C TYR A 150 3.69 -14.37 6.48
N LEU A 151 4.38 -14.21 5.34
CA LEU A 151 5.10 -12.99 5.02
C LEU A 151 4.55 -12.37 3.75
N ILE A 152 4.25 -11.06 3.81
CA ILE A 152 3.85 -10.26 2.66
C ILE A 152 4.93 -9.21 2.41
N ILE A 153 5.51 -9.23 1.21
CA ILE A 153 6.53 -8.26 0.79
C ILE A 153 5.84 -7.19 -0.05
N SER A 154 5.80 -5.96 0.46
CA SER A 154 5.17 -4.78 -0.15
C SER A 154 6.05 -3.53 -0.07
N ASP A 155 7.38 -3.71 -0.08
CA ASP A 155 8.39 -2.65 0.07
C ASP A 155 8.68 -1.87 -1.22
N GLY A 156 7.82 -2.02 -2.24
CA GLY A 156 7.73 -1.17 -3.42
C GLY A 156 8.57 -1.63 -4.61
N VAL A 157 8.65 -0.74 -5.62
CA VAL A 157 9.31 -1.03 -6.92
C VAL A 157 10.80 -1.37 -6.75
N PHE A 158 11.46 -0.72 -5.79
CA PHE A 158 12.87 -0.96 -5.47
C PHE A 158 13.02 -1.94 -4.29
N SER A 159 12.17 -2.97 -4.26
CA SER A 159 12.18 -4.00 -3.22
C SER A 159 13.54 -4.69 -3.12
N LYS A 160 14.16 -4.59 -1.96
CA LYS A 160 15.34 -5.39 -1.61
C LYS A 160 14.93 -6.75 -1.05
N SER A 161 13.82 -6.80 -0.34
CA SER A 161 13.33 -8.01 0.34
C SER A 161 12.93 -9.11 -0.64
N ARG A 162 12.47 -8.75 -1.84
CA ARG A 162 12.17 -9.72 -2.92
C ARG A 162 13.41 -10.57 -3.28
N ASN A 163 14.58 -9.96 -3.35
CA ASN A 163 15.83 -10.67 -3.70
C ASN A 163 16.26 -11.63 -2.59
N LEU A 164 15.92 -11.33 -1.31
CA LEU A 164 16.25 -12.21 -0.19
C LEU A 164 15.45 -13.52 -0.22
N VAL A 165 14.25 -13.51 -0.78
CA VAL A 165 13.43 -14.71 -0.96
C VAL A 165 13.88 -15.52 -2.17
N SER A 166 14.15 -14.86 -3.29
CA SER A 166 14.54 -15.53 -4.54
C SER A 166 15.88 -16.25 -4.43
N ALA A 167 16.82 -15.71 -3.63
CA ALA A 167 18.11 -16.35 -3.40
C ALA A 167 18.02 -17.68 -2.64
N ASN A 168 16.98 -17.88 -1.85
CA ASN A 168 16.75 -19.11 -1.08
C ASN A 168 16.01 -20.21 -1.89
N GLN A 169 15.51 -19.89 -3.08
CA GLN A 169 14.79 -20.87 -3.95
C GLN A 169 15.70 -21.54 -4.98
N VAL A 170 16.98 -21.16 -5.04
CA VAL A 170 17.99 -21.76 -5.95
C VAL A 170 18.91 -22.67 -5.13
N GLN A 171 18.35 -23.74 -4.62
CA GLN A 171 19.10 -24.93 -4.15
C GLN A 171 18.48 -26.17 -4.75
#